data_d1a57e343d77f242f95b150293d4e1c2
#
_entry.id   d1a57e343d77f242f95b150293d4e1c2
#
_cell.length_a   1.000
_cell.length_b   1.000
_cell.length_c   1.000
_cell.angle_alpha   90.00
_cell.angle_beta   90.00
_cell.angle_gamma   90.00
#
_symmetry.space_group_name_H-M   'P 1'
#
loop_
_entity.id
_entity.type
_entity.pdbx_description
1 polymer ?
#
loop_
_entity_poly.entity_id
_entity_poly.type
_entity_poly.pdbx_seq_one_letter_code
_entity_poly.pdbx_strand_id
1 'polypeptide(L)'
;MFGLQPIAHDARYERADEFTSLLKRLWLEDEELTVNGTHWQMKGAFVAPKPVNGRCILVNATSSGAGLDYAVKHSDLIFITSPAGADLDQACAALPAHIDKIRARGKAAGRDVSTIINPHVICRETEAEAWAQHQAILDHQDKVAADNFHATFAGGDQSSWKGTSRDQWVIGGNVHIVGTPEQVVDGFQRLADAGCDGVQVNFYDFLPDLEFFGSRVVPLMEQAGLRVG
;
A
#
# COMPACT_ATOMS: atom_id res chain seq x y z
N MET A 1 -15.54 20.81 -1.69
CA MET A 1 -14.48 21.25 -0.79
C MET A 1 -13.55 22.25 -1.48
N PHE A 2 -13.02 21.99 -2.65
CA PHE A 2 -12.12 22.92 -3.38
C PHE A 2 -12.76 23.57 -4.61
N GLY A 3 -14.10 23.55 -4.74
CA GLY A 3 -14.86 24.18 -5.83
C GLY A 3 -14.68 23.56 -7.22
N LEU A 4 -13.92 22.48 -7.33
CA LEU A 4 -13.72 21.77 -8.59
C LEU A 4 -14.86 20.78 -8.84
N GLN A 5 -15.29 20.66 -10.10
CA GLN A 5 -16.24 19.63 -10.49
C GLN A 5 -15.60 18.24 -10.40
N PRO A 6 -16.33 17.22 -9.91
CA PRO A 6 -15.83 15.84 -9.90
C PRO A 6 -15.50 15.37 -11.32
N ILE A 7 -14.33 14.78 -11.49
CA ILE A 7 -13.93 14.13 -12.74
C ILE A 7 -14.32 12.65 -12.63
N ALA A 8 -14.86 12.07 -13.70
CA ALA A 8 -15.20 10.65 -13.75
C ALA A 8 -13.97 9.78 -13.39
N HIS A 9 -14.23 8.64 -12.76
CA HIS A 9 -13.15 7.79 -12.19
C HIS A 9 -12.04 7.49 -13.21
N ASP A 10 -12.37 6.99 -14.39
CA ASP A 10 -11.37 6.59 -15.38
C ASP A 10 -10.65 7.80 -16.01
N ALA A 11 -11.37 8.90 -16.26
CA ALA A 11 -10.79 10.15 -16.77
C ALA A 11 -9.74 10.76 -15.81
N ARG A 12 -9.81 10.45 -14.51
CA ARG A 12 -8.76 10.83 -13.55
C ARG A 12 -7.44 10.13 -13.86
N TYR A 13 -7.50 8.88 -14.31
CA TYR A 13 -6.28 8.13 -14.67
C TYR A 13 -5.68 8.59 -15.99
N GLU A 14 -6.47 9.04 -16.98
CA GLU A 14 -5.94 9.66 -18.19
C GLU A 14 -5.16 10.94 -17.86
N ARG A 15 -5.72 11.76 -16.98
CA ARG A 15 -5.06 12.98 -16.49
C ARG A 15 -3.79 12.67 -15.69
N ALA A 16 -3.84 11.64 -14.85
CA ALA A 16 -2.68 11.17 -14.08
C ALA A 16 -1.59 10.57 -14.96
N ASP A 17 -1.96 9.87 -16.02
CA ASP A 17 -1.04 9.28 -16.99
C ASP A 17 -0.19 10.36 -17.69
N GLU A 18 -0.85 11.40 -18.19
CA GLU A 18 -0.16 12.54 -18.80
C GLU A 18 0.75 13.24 -17.77
N PHE A 19 0.23 13.52 -16.56
CA PHE A 19 1.01 14.15 -15.50
C PHE A 19 2.28 13.35 -15.15
N THR A 20 2.14 12.05 -14.91
CA THR A 20 3.28 11.22 -14.50
C THR A 20 4.29 11.03 -15.63
N SER A 21 3.82 10.98 -16.88
CA SER A 21 4.70 10.95 -18.03
C SER A 21 5.55 12.23 -18.14
N LEU A 22 4.92 13.39 -17.93
CA LEU A 22 5.62 14.68 -17.94
C LEU A 22 6.56 14.82 -16.72
N LEU A 23 6.14 14.34 -15.55
CA LEU A 23 6.98 14.35 -14.35
C LEU A 23 8.26 13.53 -14.54
N LYS A 24 8.15 12.34 -15.14
CA LYS A 24 9.32 11.51 -15.47
C LYS A 24 10.27 12.22 -16.45
N ARG A 25 9.74 12.91 -17.46
CA ARG A 25 10.53 13.71 -18.36
C ARG A 25 11.26 14.84 -17.64
N LEU A 26 10.59 15.58 -16.77
CA LEU A 26 11.19 16.64 -15.95
C LEU A 26 12.32 16.13 -15.05
N TRP A 27 12.27 14.88 -14.60
CA TRP A 27 13.35 14.29 -13.81
C TRP A 27 14.56 13.87 -14.64
N LEU A 28 14.33 13.48 -15.89
CA LEU A 28 15.36 12.85 -16.75
C LEU A 28 15.99 13.82 -17.75
N GLU A 29 15.19 14.75 -18.28
CA GLU A 29 15.65 15.66 -19.34
C GLU A 29 16.38 16.87 -18.74
N ASP A 30 17.56 17.19 -19.26
CA ASP A 30 18.37 18.34 -18.81
C ASP A 30 17.92 19.66 -19.47
N GLU A 31 17.08 19.59 -20.48
CA GLU A 31 16.55 20.74 -21.20
C GLU A 31 15.19 21.20 -20.65
N GLU A 32 14.87 22.47 -20.90
CA GLU A 32 13.54 23.01 -20.58
C GLU A 32 12.45 22.31 -21.40
N LEU A 33 11.40 21.89 -20.72
CA LEU A 33 10.28 21.19 -21.31
C LEU A 33 9.14 22.16 -21.66
N THR A 34 8.81 22.22 -22.94
CA THR A 34 7.61 22.93 -23.44
C THR A 34 6.64 21.91 -24.04
N VAL A 35 5.44 21.80 -23.48
CA VAL A 35 4.42 20.82 -23.87
C VAL A 35 3.05 21.50 -23.92
N ASN A 36 2.28 21.18 -24.96
CA ASN A 36 0.89 21.54 -25.09
C ASN A 36 0.05 20.24 -25.08
N GLY A 37 -0.14 19.68 -23.89
CA GLY A 37 -0.87 18.42 -23.69
C GLY A 37 -2.38 18.60 -23.59
N THR A 38 -3.10 17.52 -23.43
CA THR A 38 -4.55 17.51 -23.28
C THR A 38 -4.99 18.09 -21.93
N HIS A 39 -4.29 17.73 -20.88
CA HIS A 39 -4.60 18.12 -19.50
C HIS A 39 -3.57 19.09 -18.92
N TRP A 40 -2.35 19.06 -19.41
CA TRP A 40 -1.23 19.83 -18.86
C TRP A 40 -0.51 20.64 -19.93
N GLN A 41 -0.30 21.90 -19.63
CA GLN A 41 0.44 22.81 -20.51
C GLN A 41 1.63 23.36 -19.74
N MET A 42 2.81 23.29 -20.34
CA MET A 42 4.06 23.78 -19.76
C MET A 42 4.83 24.58 -20.79
N LYS A 43 5.50 25.62 -20.34
CA LYS A 43 6.39 26.44 -21.18
C LYS A 43 7.68 26.71 -20.41
N GLY A 44 8.80 26.17 -20.92
CA GLY A 44 10.12 26.33 -20.31
C GLY A 44 10.19 25.72 -18.91
N ALA A 45 9.46 24.61 -18.66
CA ALA A 45 9.43 23.96 -17.36
C ALA A 45 10.74 23.19 -17.12
N PHE A 46 11.32 23.35 -15.95
CA PHE A 46 12.56 22.71 -15.53
C PHE A 46 12.51 22.33 -14.06
N VAL A 47 13.14 21.23 -13.69
CA VAL A 47 13.26 20.78 -12.28
C VAL A 47 14.74 20.59 -11.93
N ALA A 48 15.15 21.18 -10.82
CA ALA A 48 16.47 21.03 -10.21
C ALA A 48 16.34 20.97 -8.66
N PRO A 49 17.17 20.16 -7.99
CA PRO A 49 18.12 19.20 -8.56
C PRO A 49 17.42 18.01 -9.21
N LYS A 50 18.12 17.34 -10.13
CA LYS A 50 17.65 16.06 -10.67
C LYS A 50 17.79 14.94 -9.64
N PRO A 51 16.97 13.87 -9.72
CA PRO A 51 17.14 12.71 -8.85
C PRO A 51 18.53 12.09 -9.00
N VAL A 52 19.21 11.82 -7.88
CA VAL A 52 20.62 11.33 -7.85
C VAL A 52 20.78 10.03 -8.65
N ASN A 53 19.78 9.15 -8.61
CA ASN A 53 19.78 7.88 -9.33
C ASN A 53 19.03 7.95 -10.70
N GLY A 54 18.89 9.15 -11.26
CA GLY A 54 18.19 9.38 -12.52
C GLY A 54 16.68 9.29 -12.45
N ARG A 55 16.09 8.74 -11.36
CA ARG A 55 14.64 8.64 -11.19
C ARG A 55 14.25 8.49 -9.71
N CYS A 56 12.99 8.75 -9.41
CA CYS A 56 12.36 8.36 -8.14
C CYS A 56 11.65 7.02 -8.29
N ILE A 57 11.61 6.23 -7.22
CA ILE A 57 10.77 5.04 -7.14
C ILE A 57 9.33 5.49 -6.97
N LEU A 58 8.44 4.99 -7.83
CA LEU A 58 7.02 5.30 -7.79
C LEU A 58 6.24 4.15 -7.19
N VAL A 59 5.41 4.48 -6.20
CA VAL A 59 4.50 3.55 -5.54
C VAL A 59 3.07 4.00 -5.81
N ASN A 60 2.18 3.10 -6.15
CA ASN A 60 0.76 3.40 -6.33
C ASN A 60 -0.12 2.38 -5.60
N ALA A 61 -1.11 2.88 -4.88
CA ALA A 61 -2.14 2.07 -4.23
C ALA A 61 -3.41 2.10 -5.09
N THR A 62 -3.81 0.94 -5.62
CA THR A 62 -4.99 0.84 -6.46
C THR A 62 -5.59 -0.57 -6.46
N SER A 63 -6.90 -0.65 -6.68
CA SER A 63 -7.64 -1.91 -6.83
C SER A 63 -8.57 -1.93 -8.03
N SER A 64 -8.83 -0.76 -8.66
CA SER A 64 -9.67 -0.67 -9.86
C SER A 64 -8.93 -1.11 -11.11
N GLY A 65 -9.66 -1.51 -12.16
CA GLY A 65 -9.08 -1.90 -13.45
C GLY A 65 -8.22 -0.79 -14.07
N ALA A 66 -8.78 0.41 -14.21
CA ALA A 66 -8.06 1.58 -14.74
C ALA A 66 -6.87 1.99 -13.87
N GLY A 67 -7.03 1.87 -12.54
CA GLY A 67 -5.93 2.12 -11.61
C GLY A 67 -4.78 1.12 -11.74
N LEU A 68 -5.08 -0.17 -11.92
CA LEU A 68 -4.06 -1.19 -12.15
C LEU A 68 -3.34 -0.97 -13.49
N ASP A 69 -4.06 -0.61 -14.56
CA ASP A 69 -3.46 -0.31 -15.86
C ASP A 69 -2.50 0.90 -15.76
N TYR A 70 -2.91 1.94 -15.04
CA TYR A 70 -2.04 3.06 -14.71
C TYR A 70 -0.84 2.65 -13.84
N ALA A 71 -1.07 1.86 -12.78
CA ALA A 71 -0.02 1.44 -11.86
C ALA A 71 1.05 0.59 -12.56
N VAL A 72 0.66 -0.41 -13.35
CA VAL A 72 1.64 -1.25 -14.08
C VAL A 72 2.42 -0.46 -15.13
N LYS A 73 1.85 0.61 -15.68
CA LYS A 73 2.52 1.50 -16.63
C LYS A 73 3.56 2.41 -15.96
N HIS A 74 3.25 2.92 -14.76
CA HIS A 74 4.02 4.01 -14.17
C HIS A 74 4.78 3.65 -12.90
N SER A 75 4.30 2.70 -12.12
CA SER A 75 4.84 2.40 -10.79
C SER A 75 5.87 1.28 -10.82
N ASP A 76 6.77 1.30 -9.86
CA ASP A 76 7.75 0.26 -9.59
C ASP A 76 7.21 -0.71 -8.54
N LEU A 77 6.49 -0.17 -7.56
CA LEU A 77 5.82 -0.92 -6.50
C LEU A 77 4.32 -0.68 -6.56
N ILE A 78 3.54 -1.75 -6.53
CA ILE A 78 2.09 -1.69 -6.46
C ILE A 78 1.67 -2.09 -5.05
N PHE A 79 1.04 -1.15 -4.37
CA PHE A 79 0.50 -1.33 -3.04
C PHE A 79 -0.83 -2.08 -3.14
N ILE A 80 -0.87 -3.29 -2.59
CA ILE A 80 -2.03 -4.17 -2.66
C ILE A 80 -2.71 -4.34 -1.31
N THR A 81 -3.99 -4.68 -1.34
CA THR A 81 -4.75 -5.14 -0.18
C THR A 81 -5.11 -6.60 -0.36
N SER A 82 -5.29 -7.31 0.76
CA SER A 82 -5.77 -8.68 0.70
C SER A 82 -7.19 -8.74 0.12
N PRO A 83 -7.44 -9.58 -0.90
CA PRO A 83 -8.79 -9.77 -1.42
C PRO A 83 -9.69 -10.59 -0.47
N ALA A 84 -9.12 -11.18 0.58
CA ALA A 84 -9.80 -12.04 1.55
C ALA A 84 -9.93 -11.38 2.95
N GLY A 85 -9.67 -10.06 3.06
CA GLY A 85 -9.80 -9.34 4.33
C GLY A 85 -8.54 -9.38 5.19
N ALA A 86 -8.71 -9.16 6.50
CA ALA A 86 -7.62 -8.90 7.44
C ALA A 86 -7.01 -10.16 8.09
N ASP A 87 -7.66 -11.31 7.99
CA ASP A 87 -7.14 -12.57 8.51
C ASP A 87 -5.93 -13.04 7.69
N LEU A 88 -4.82 -13.33 8.36
CA LEU A 88 -3.56 -13.68 7.72
C LEU A 88 -3.65 -15.00 6.93
N ASP A 89 -4.35 -16.00 7.43
CA ASP A 89 -4.45 -17.31 6.76
C ASP A 89 -5.23 -17.18 5.46
N GLN A 90 -6.36 -16.48 5.51
CA GLN A 90 -7.20 -16.22 4.34
C GLN A 90 -6.47 -15.31 3.33
N ALA A 91 -5.75 -14.31 3.82
CA ALA A 91 -4.95 -13.42 2.99
C ALA A 91 -3.88 -14.21 2.22
N CYS A 92 -3.07 -15.00 2.92
CA CYS A 92 -2.01 -15.82 2.31
C CYS A 92 -2.55 -16.84 1.30
N ALA A 93 -3.75 -17.37 1.52
CA ALA A 93 -4.40 -18.27 0.56
C ALA A 93 -4.87 -17.56 -0.73
N ALA A 94 -5.28 -16.29 -0.63
CA ALA A 94 -5.86 -15.54 -1.75
C ALA A 94 -4.84 -14.68 -2.53
N LEU A 95 -3.77 -14.25 -1.88
CA LEU A 95 -2.75 -13.36 -2.45
C LEU A 95 -2.06 -13.91 -3.70
N PRO A 96 -1.64 -15.18 -3.80
CA PRO A 96 -0.93 -15.68 -4.98
C PRO A 96 -1.68 -15.41 -6.29
N ALA A 97 -2.94 -15.78 -6.36
CA ALA A 97 -3.76 -15.58 -7.56
C ALA A 97 -4.00 -14.08 -7.86
N HIS A 98 -4.05 -13.23 -6.84
CA HIS A 98 -4.19 -11.79 -6.99
C HIS A 98 -2.89 -11.16 -7.53
N ILE A 99 -1.75 -11.53 -6.98
CA ILE A 99 -0.43 -11.05 -7.40
C ILE A 99 -0.09 -11.50 -8.83
N ASP A 100 -0.41 -12.75 -9.18
CA ASP A 100 -0.19 -13.27 -10.53
C ASP A 100 -0.95 -12.47 -11.59
N LYS A 101 -2.18 -12.04 -11.30
CA LYS A 101 -2.96 -11.16 -12.20
C LYS A 101 -2.28 -9.79 -12.39
N ILE A 102 -1.71 -9.23 -11.34
CA ILE A 102 -0.99 -7.95 -11.40
C ILE A 102 0.29 -8.10 -12.20
N ARG A 103 1.09 -9.13 -11.92
CA ARG A 103 2.33 -9.42 -12.65
C ARG A 103 2.07 -9.73 -14.14
N ALA A 104 0.99 -10.44 -14.45
CA ALA A 104 0.60 -10.69 -15.84
C ALA A 104 0.27 -9.38 -16.59
N ARG A 105 -0.43 -8.45 -15.96
CA ARG A 105 -0.67 -7.11 -16.53
C ARG A 105 0.62 -6.32 -16.72
N GLY A 106 1.52 -6.36 -15.75
CA GLY A 106 2.85 -5.75 -15.86
C GLY A 106 3.60 -6.29 -17.08
N LYS A 107 3.69 -7.60 -17.23
CA LYS A 107 4.33 -8.24 -18.40
C LYS A 107 3.68 -7.85 -19.71
N ALA A 108 2.35 -7.76 -19.77
CA ALA A 108 1.65 -7.29 -20.97
C ALA A 108 1.97 -5.84 -21.30
N ALA A 109 2.31 -5.01 -20.31
CA ALA A 109 2.80 -3.64 -20.48
C ALA A 109 4.33 -3.55 -20.70
N GLY A 110 5.03 -4.67 -20.82
CA GLY A 110 6.49 -4.72 -21.00
C GLY A 110 7.28 -4.34 -19.75
N ARG A 111 6.71 -4.51 -18.56
CA ARG A 111 7.32 -4.14 -17.28
C ARG A 111 7.25 -5.25 -16.24
N ASP A 112 8.29 -5.34 -15.44
CA ASP A 112 8.25 -6.04 -14.16
C ASP A 112 7.81 -5.05 -13.07
N VAL A 113 6.84 -5.49 -12.25
CA VAL A 113 6.30 -4.71 -11.14
C VAL A 113 6.38 -5.55 -9.87
N SER A 114 6.74 -4.91 -8.78
CA SER A 114 6.75 -5.54 -7.46
C SER A 114 5.49 -5.18 -6.69
N THR A 115 5.07 -6.09 -5.81
CA THR A 115 3.89 -5.92 -4.97
C THR A 115 4.27 -5.76 -3.51
N ILE A 116 3.70 -4.78 -2.85
CA ILE A 116 3.85 -4.57 -1.41
C ILE A 116 2.49 -4.56 -0.73
N ILE A 117 2.43 -5.06 0.50
CA ILE A 117 1.21 -5.09 1.31
C ILE A 117 1.47 -4.39 2.65
N ASN A 118 0.44 -3.82 3.28
CA ASN A 118 0.57 -3.17 4.58
C ASN A 118 -0.06 -3.98 5.70
N PRO A 119 0.68 -4.88 6.36
CA PRO A 119 0.19 -5.51 7.56
C PRO A 119 0.10 -4.52 8.72
N HIS A 120 -0.95 -4.66 9.53
CA HIS A 120 -1.04 -4.02 10.83
C HIS A 120 -0.45 -4.95 11.87
N VAL A 121 0.63 -4.52 12.53
CA VAL A 121 1.39 -5.34 13.47
C VAL A 121 1.09 -4.92 14.91
N ILE A 122 0.69 -5.90 15.73
CA ILE A 122 0.58 -5.77 17.19
C ILE A 122 1.53 -6.80 17.80
N CYS A 123 2.73 -6.35 18.17
CA CYS A 123 3.80 -7.20 18.66
C CYS A 123 4.09 -6.92 20.13
N ARG A 124 4.12 -7.99 20.97
CA ARG A 124 4.44 -7.91 22.41
C ARG A 124 5.37 -9.05 22.80
N GLU A 125 5.91 -9.02 24.01
CA GLU A 125 6.80 -10.09 24.53
C GLU A 125 6.08 -11.44 24.57
N THR A 126 4.80 -11.46 24.83
CA THR A 126 3.98 -12.68 24.83
C THR A 126 2.78 -12.55 23.89
N GLU A 127 2.34 -13.69 23.39
CA GLU A 127 1.13 -13.76 22.55
C GLU A 127 -0.12 -13.26 23.29
N ALA A 128 -0.22 -13.58 24.58
CA ALA A 128 -1.34 -13.15 25.42
C ALA A 128 -1.39 -11.62 25.55
N GLU A 129 -0.25 -10.94 25.71
CA GLU A 129 -0.18 -9.47 25.75
C GLU A 129 -0.53 -8.86 24.40
N ALA A 130 -0.09 -9.45 23.28
CA ALA A 130 -0.42 -8.97 21.96
C ALA A 130 -1.93 -9.03 21.68
N TRP A 131 -2.58 -10.14 22.02
CA TRP A 131 -4.02 -10.28 21.88
C TRP A 131 -4.81 -9.42 22.87
N ALA A 132 -4.31 -9.22 24.09
CA ALA A 132 -4.91 -8.29 25.04
C ALA A 132 -4.88 -6.85 24.51
N GLN A 133 -3.78 -6.43 23.87
CA GLN A 133 -3.70 -5.12 23.23
C GLN A 133 -4.67 -4.99 22.04
N HIS A 134 -4.76 -6.02 21.19
CA HIS A 134 -5.73 -6.06 20.11
C HIS A 134 -7.17 -5.89 20.63
N GLN A 135 -7.53 -6.63 21.68
CA GLN A 135 -8.85 -6.54 22.30
C GLN A 135 -9.11 -5.16 22.93
N ALA A 136 -8.09 -4.59 23.59
CA ALA A 136 -8.21 -3.26 24.21
C ALA A 136 -8.50 -2.16 23.15
N ILE A 137 -7.91 -2.24 21.95
CA ILE A 137 -8.21 -1.33 20.85
C ILE A 137 -9.70 -1.43 20.46
N LEU A 138 -10.21 -2.65 20.34
CA LEU A 138 -11.62 -2.88 20.01
C LEU A 138 -12.57 -2.41 21.10
N ASP A 139 -12.24 -2.65 22.37
CA ASP A 139 -13.09 -2.28 23.51
C ASP A 139 -13.21 -0.77 23.71
N HIS A 140 -12.15 -0.02 23.36
CA HIS A 140 -12.08 1.44 23.51
C HIS A 140 -12.39 2.22 22.23
N GLN A 141 -12.88 1.56 21.19
CA GLN A 141 -13.20 2.22 19.92
C GLN A 141 -14.28 3.31 20.10
N ASP A 142 -14.11 4.43 19.40
CA ASP A 142 -15.20 5.37 19.16
C ASP A 142 -16.15 4.81 18.11
N LYS A 143 -17.25 4.22 18.57
CA LYS A 143 -18.24 3.56 17.69
C LYS A 143 -18.89 4.53 16.71
N VAL A 144 -19.11 5.78 17.12
CA VAL A 144 -19.70 6.80 16.24
C VAL A 144 -18.73 7.20 15.13
N ALA A 145 -17.47 7.43 15.48
CA ALA A 145 -16.44 7.72 14.50
C ALA A 145 -16.22 6.56 13.52
N ALA A 146 -16.15 5.32 14.03
CA ALA A 146 -15.99 4.12 13.21
C ALA A 146 -17.18 3.92 12.25
N ASP A 147 -18.43 4.12 12.71
CA ASP A 147 -19.63 4.01 11.88
C ASP A 147 -19.67 5.10 10.80
N ASN A 148 -19.33 6.35 11.13
CA ASN A 148 -19.27 7.45 10.18
C ASN A 148 -18.19 7.22 9.12
N PHE A 149 -17.04 6.73 9.53
CA PHE A 149 -15.96 6.38 8.61
C PHE A 149 -16.40 5.28 7.65
N HIS A 150 -16.96 4.18 8.17
CA HIS A 150 -17.48 3.08 7.36
C HIS A 150 -18.56 3.57 6.37
N ALA A 151 -19.51 4.38 6.83
CA ALA A 151 -20.56 4.91 5.96
C ALA A 151 -20.02 5.80 4.83
N THR A 152 -18.95 6.56 5.08
CA THR A 152 -18.29 7.41 4.08
C THR A 152 -17.68 6.57 2.96
N PHE A 153 -17.12 5.41 3.27
CA PHE A 153 -16.48 4.52 2.30
C PHE A 153 -17.44 3.49 1.68
N ALA A 154 -18.51 3.11 2.37
CA ALA A 154 -19.49 2.13 1.86
C ALA A 154 -20.23 2.61 0.59
N GLY A 155 -20.32 3.92 0.37
CA GLY A 155 -20.97 4.54 -0.81
C GLY A 155 -20.04 4.78 -1.99
N GLY A 156 -18.75 4.52 -1.89
CA GLY A 156 -17.75 4.80 -2.93
C GLY A 156 -17.40 3.60 -3.80
N ASP A 157 -16.66 3.87 -4.89
CA ASP A 157 -16.14 2.88 -5.85
C ASP A 157 -15.03 1.96 -5.27
N GLN A 158 -14.88 1.94 -3.94
CA GLN A 158 -13.76 1.28 -3.28
C GLN A 158 -14.03 -0.22 -3.10
N SER A 159 -13.74 -1.00 -4.13
CA SER A 159 -13.86 -2.46 -4.11
C SER A 159 -12.97 -3.12 -3.02
N SER A 160 -11.86 -2.49 -2.64
CA SER A 160 -10.91 -2.97 -1.63
C SER A 160 -11.49 -3.11 -0.22
N TRP A 161 -12.57 -2.41 0.07
CA TRP A 161 -13.15 -2.33 1.41
C TRP A 161 -14.51 -3.01 1.52
N LYS A 162 -14.99 -3.64 0.45
CA LYS A 162 -16.26 -4.37 0.46
C LYS A 162 -16.12 -5.64 1.30
N GLY A 163 -17.04 -5.82 2.24
CA GLY A 163 -17.07 -6.99 3.12
C GLY A 163 -16.19 -6.92 4.35
N THR A 164 -15.51 -5.79 4.59
CA THR A 164 -14.71 -5.57 5.80
C THR A 164 -15.63 -5.28 7.00
N SER A 165 -15.42 -5.95 8.13
CA SER A 165 -16.17 -5.71 9.36
C SER A 165 -15.77 -4.39 10.03
N ARG A 166 -16.62 -3.86 10.95
CA ARG A 166 -16.26 -2.69 11.75
C ARG A 166 -14.94 -2.89 12.48
N ASP A 167 -14.76 -4.02 13.14
CA ASP A 167 -13.57 -4.29 13.96
C ASP A 167 -12.29 -4.31 13.11
N GLN A 168 -12.37 -4.84 11.89
CA GLN A 168 -11.27 -4.76 10.94
C GLN A 168 -10.93 -3.31 10.56
N TRP A 169 -11.94 -2.43 10.43
CA TRP A 169 -11.70 -1.01 10.17
C TRP A 169 -11.05 -0.29 11.35
N VAL A 170 -11.44 -0.62 12.58
CA VAL A 170 -10.88 -0.04 13.80
C VAL A 170 -9.39 -0.37 13.93
N ILE A 171 -9.01 -1.59 13.58
CA ILE A 171 -7.58 -2.02 13.56
C ILE A 171 -6.84 -1.51 12.31
N GLY A 172 -7.52 -0.92 11.34
CA GLY A 172 -6.91 -0.34 10.14
C GLY A 172 -7.27 -1.02 8.83
N GLY A 173 -8.10 -2.06 8.82
CA GLY A 173 -8.60 -2.72 7.60
C GLY A 173 -7.56 -3.52 6.79
N ASN A 174 -6.33 -3.61 7.27
CA ASN A 174 -5.22 -4.31 6.65
C ASN A 174 -5.09 -5.74 7.21
N VAL A 175 -4.20 -6.53 6.66
CA VAL A 175 -3.87 -7.85 7.23
C VAL A 175 -3.29 -7.66 8.64
N HIS A 176 -3.84 -8.38 9.62
CA HIS A 176 -3.37 -8.29 11.00
C HIS A 176 -2.32 -9.35 11.27
N ILE A 177 -1.21 -8.94 11.88
CA ILE A 177 -0.18 -9.83 12.42
C ILE A 177 -0.06 -9.51 13.91
N VAL A 178 -0.57 -10.41 14.74
CA VAL A 178 -0.66 -10.23 16.21
C VAL A 178 0.12 -11.37 16.87
N GLY A 179 1.09 -11.04 17.72
CA GLY A 179 1.86 -12.07 18.40
C GLY A 179 3.21 -11.61 18.95
N THR A 180 4.09 -12.61 19.22
CA THR A 180 5.47 -12.40 19.63
C THR A 180 6.34 -11.94 18.45
N PRO A 181 7.57 -11.46 18.69
CA PRO A 181 8.52 -11.15 17.62
C PRO A 181 8.70 -12.29 16.61
N GLU A 182 8.80 -13.52 17.05
CA GLU A 182 8.97 -14.71 16.21
C GLU A 182 7.71 -14.97 15.36
N GLN A 183 6.52 -14.83 15.95
CA GLN A 183 5.24 -14.98 15.25
C GLN A 183 5.04 -13.87 14.19
N VAL A 184 5.51 -12.67 14.46
CA VAL A 184 5.48 -11.57 13.49
C VAL A 184 6.39 -11.85 12.31
N VAL A 185 7.60 -12.36 12.55
CA VAL A 185 8.52 -12.76 11.47
C VAL A 185 7.97 -13.92 10.66
N ASP A 186 7.35 -14.92 11.29
CA ASP A 186 6.63 -15.99 10.59
C ASP A 186 5.51 -15.42 9.70
N GLY A 187 4.74 -14.48 10.21
CA GLY A 187 3.71 -13.80 9.44
C GLY A 187 4.27 -13.10 8.18
N PHE A 188 5.42 -12.45 8.28
CA PHE A 188 6.09 -11.84 7.12
C PHE A 188 6.63 -12.88 6.14
N GLN A 189 7.19 -13.98 6.65
CA GLN A 189 7.63 -15.08 5.79
C GLN A 189 6.46 -15.64 4.98
N ARG A 190 5.32 -15.85 5.62
CA ARG A 190 4.10 -16.34 4.96
C ARG A 190 3.59 -15.38 3.89
N LEU A 191 3.66 -14.06 4.11
CA LEU A 191 3.34 -13.06 3.09
C LEU A 191 4.34 -13.09 1.92
N ALA A 192 5.63 -13.28 2.20
CA ALA A 192 6.66 -13.45 1.17
C ALA A 192 6.43 -14.74 0.36
N ASP A 193 6.13 -15.86 1.02
CA ASP A 193 5.81 -17.15 0.38
C ASP A 193 4.53 -17.06 -0.47
N ALA A 194 3.58 -16.21 -0.08
CA ALA A 194 2.39 -15.89 -0.87
C ALA A 194 2.67 -14.98 -2.07
N GLY A 195 3.92 -14.54 -2.25
CA GLY A 195 4.39 -13.80 -3.41
C GLY A 195 4.50 -12.28 -3.22
N CYS A 196 4.29 -11.75 -2.01
CA CYS A 196 4.55 -10.32 -1.75
C CYS A 196 6.05 -10.03 -1.81
N ASP A 197 6.45 -8.99 -2.53
CA ASP A 197 7.85 -8.57 -2.65
C ASP A 197 8.30 -7.70 -1.46
N GLY A 198 7.36 -7.23 -0.65
CA GLY A 198 7.65 -6.44 0.53
C GLY A 198 6.43 -6.10 1.37
N VAL A 199 6.71 -5.53 2.54
CA VAL A 199 5.69 -5.06 3.48
C VAL A 199 5.96 -3.61 3.87
N GLN A 200 4.89 -2.84 4.02
CA GLN A 200 4.91 -1.56 4.72
C GLN A 200 4.22 -1.74 6.06
N VAL A 201 4.99 -1.85 7.11
CA VAL A 201 4.47 -2.11 8.46
C VAL A 201 3.68 -0.91 8.97
N ASN A 202 2.54 -1.20 9.57
CA ASN A 202 1.66 -0.23 10.20
C ASN A 202 1.46 -0.58 11.68
N PHE A 203 1.42 0.43 12.55
CA PHE A 203 1.25 0.29 13.99
C PHE A 203 0.08 1.13 14.48
N TYR A 204 -0.54 0.73 15.57
CA TYR A 204 -1.61 1.48 16.21
C TYR A 204 -1.05 2.61 17.10
N ASP A 205 -0.14 2.28 18.02
CA ASP A 205 0.62 3.25 18.79
C ASP A 205 2.03 3.38 18.19
N PHE A 206 2.16 4.34 17.29
CA PHE A 206 3.25 4.37 16.33
C PHE A 206 4.65 4.36 16.97
N LEU A 207 4.91 5.24 17.93
CA LEU A 207 6.28 5.39 18.46
C LEU A 207 6.73 4.22 19.32
N PRO A 208 5.98 3.80 20.36
CA PRO A 208 6.38 2.63 21.17
C PRO A 208 6.43 1.34 20.36
N ASP A 209 5.46 1.12 19.46
CA ASP A 209 5.42 -0.08 18.64
C ASP A 209 6.58 -0.13 17.64
N LEU A 210 6.97 1.02 17.06
CA LEU A 210 8.14 1.10 16.17
C LEU A 210 9.45 0.83 16.91
N GLU A 211 9.62 1.36 18.12
CA GLU A 211 10.80 1.10 18.96
C GLU A 211 10.90 -0.37 19.35
N PHE A 212 9.78 -0.98 19.76
CA PHE A 212 9.72 -2.40 20.07
C PHE A 212 10.02 -3.24 18.83
N PHE A 213 9.38 -2.95 17.69
CA PHE A 213 9.61 -3.63 16.43
C PHE A 213 11.07 -3.53 15.99
N GLY A 214 11.65 -2.34 16.02
CA GLY A 214 13.03 -2.10 15.63
C GLY A 214 14.03 -2.91 16.47
N SER A 215 13.81 -3.00 17.79
CA SER A 215 14.71 -3.69 18.70
C SER A 215 14.51 -5.21 18.76
N ARG A 216 13.28 -5.72 18.55
CA ARG A 216 12.92 -7.11 18.76
C ARG A 216 12.65 -7.90 17.48
N VAL A 217 12.00 -7.28 16.48
CA VAL A 217 11.59 -7.98 15.26
C VAL A 217 12.62 -7.84 14.14
N VAL A 218 13.17 -6.64 13.93
CA VAL A 218 14.12 -6.39 12.83
C VAL A 218 15.33 -7.34 12.87
N PRO A 219 16.00 -7.60 14.03
CA PRO A 219 17.10 -8.55 14.07
C PRO A 219 16.70 -9.99 13.68
N LEU A 220 15.47 -10.40 13.99
CA LEU A 220 14.96 -11.71 13.59
C LEU A 220 14.63 -11.77 12.10
N MET A 221 14.13 -10.67 11.52
CA MET A 221 13.93 -10.56 10.06
C MET A 221 15.24 -10.68 9.30
N GLU A 222 16.32 -10.08 9.81
CA GLU A 222 17.66 -10.20 9.23
C GLU A 222 18.18 -11.64 9.29
N GLN A 223 17.99 -12.31 10.42
CA GLN A 223 18.35 -13.73 10.57
C GLN A 223 17.54 -14.65 9.64
N ALA A 224 16.28 -14.33 9.40
CA ALA A 224 15.40 -15.05 8.48
C ALA A 224 15.66 -14.72 6.99
N GLY A 225 16.53 -13.76 6.69
CA GLY A 225 16.79 -13.30 5.31
C GLY A 225 15.66 -12.49 4.68
N LEU A 226 14.72 -11.99 5.50
CA LEU A 226 13.59 -11.15 5.04
C LEU A 226 14.00 -9.68 4.89
N ARG A 227 15.15 -9.31 5.40
CA ARG A 227 15.73 -7.98 5.26
C ARG A 227 17.22 -8.09 4.99
N VAL A 228 17.69 -7.33 4.01
CA VAL A 228 19.13 -7.07 3.80
C VAL A 228 19.47 -5.73 4.46
N GLY A 229 20.53 -5.73 5.26
CA GLY A 229 21.04 -4.56 5.98
C GLY A 229 21.64 -3.49 5.06
#